data_dcfa2e45ce75ca44dd6c3e7683ebd17e
#
_entry.id   dcfa2e45ce75ca44dd6c3e7683ebd17e
#
_cell.length_a   1.000
_cell.length_b   1.000
_cell.length_c   1.000
_cell.angle_alpha   90.00
_cell.angle_beta   90.00
_cell.angle_gamma   90.00
#
_symmetry.space_group_name_H-M   'P 1'
#
loop_
_entity.id
_entity.type
_entity.pdbx_description
1 polymer ?
#
loop_
_entity_poly.entity_id
_entity_poly.type
_entity_poly.pdbx_seq_one_letter_code
_entity_poly.pdbx_strand_id
1 'polypeptide(L)'
;VIKLGTSVLTNNGQGLDRAHMVELVRQCVQLQKAGNRIVLVSSGAVAAGRELLGRSAGNETLAQKQMLAAIGQSQLVHTWQTLFALYNVPVGQLLLTRADLDDRERYLNARIP
;
A
#
# COMPACT_ATOMS: atom_id res chain seq x y z
N VAL A 1 2.52 -13.35 -3.40
CA VAL A 1 1.83 -12.32 -2.61
C VAL A 1 2.72 -11.89 -1.46
N ILE A 2 2.92 -10.58 -1.35
CA ILE A 2 3.70 -9.99 -0.26
C ILE A 2 2.78 -9.08 0.55
N LYS A 3 2.66 -9.34 1.85
CA LYS A 3 1.88 -8.51 2.76
C LYS A 3 2.82 -7.63 3.57
N LEU A 4 2.54 -6.34 3.58
CA LEU A 4 3.32 -5.35 4.31
C LEU A 4 2.44 -4.64 5.32
N GLY A 5 2.66 -4.91 6.59
CA GLY A 5 1.90 -4.33 7.69
C GLY A 5 2.35 -2.92 8.04
N THR A 6 1.56 -2.25 8.85
CA THR A 6 1.81 -0.86 9.26
C THR A 6 3.17 -0.69 9.95
N SER A 7 3.54 -1.61 10.83
CA SER A 7 4.81 -1.52 11.55
C SER A 7 6.03 -1.61 10.65
N VAL A 8 5.90 -2.29 9.51
CA VAL A 8 6.98 -2.42 8.51
C VAL A 8 7.12 -1.15 7.68
N LEU A 9 6.00 -0.51 7.37
CA LEU A 9 5.94 0.60 6.39
C LEU A 9 5.98 1.98 7.01
N THR A 10 5.85 2.09 8.34
CA THR A 10 5.70 3.39 8.99
C THR A 10 6.64 3.55 10.17
N ASN A 11 6.87 4.79 10.56
CA ASN A 11 7.60 5.15 11.77
C ASN A 11 6.60 5.21 12.93
N ASN A 12 6.30 4.07 13.55
CA ASN A 12 5.34 3.96 14.66
C ASN A 12 3.95 4.53 14.31
N GLY A 13 3.52 4.38 13.05
CA GLY A 13 2.24 4.89 12.58
C GLY A 13 2.20 6.38 12.30
N GLN A 14 3.32 7.09 12.37
CA GLN A 14 3.38 8.54 12.19
C GLN A 14 3.48 8.98 10.73
N GLY A 15 4.06 8.20 9.88
CA GLY A 15 4.23 8.50 8.47
C GLY A 15 4.89 7.34 7.76
N LEU A 16 5.02 7.44 6.46
CA LEU A 16 5.62 6.37 5.66
C LEU A 16 7.14 6.38 5.81
N ASP A 17 7.71 5.22 6.05
CA ASP A 17 9.17 5.02 6.08
C ASP A 17 9.66 4.76 4.67
N ARG A 18 9.92 5.82 3.93
CA ARG A 18 10.29 5.74 2.51
C ARG A 18 11.62 5.05 2.30
N ALA A 19 12.56 5.21 3.21
CA ALA A 19 13.86 4.54 3.12
C ALA A 19 13.70 3.03 3.16
N HIS A 20 12.84 2.52 4.03
CA HIS A 20 12.54 1.10 4.09
C HIS A 20 11.73 0.64 2.88
N MET A 21 10.78 1.46 2.41
CA MET A 21 10.01 1.17 1.21
C MET A 21 10.90 1.04 -0.03
N VAL A 22 11.92 1.88 -0.17
CA VAL A 22 12.91 1.77 -1.26
C VAL A 22 13.56 0.40 -1.27
N GLU A 23 13.96 -0.10 -0.11
CA GLU A 23 14.60 -1.42 0.00
C GLU A 23 13.63 -2.55 -0.35
N LEU A 24 12.37 -2.43 0.09
CA LEU A 24 11.34 -3.40 -0.27
C LEU A 24 11.07 -3.42 -1.77
N VAL A 25 11.03 -2.26 -2.40
CA VAL A 25 10.85 -2.14 -3.85
C VAL A 25 12.00 -2.81 -4.59
N ARG A 26 13.25 -2.59 -4.14
CA ARG A 26 14.42 -3.23 -4.73
C ARG A 26 14.27 -4.75 -4.71
N GLN A 27 13.85 -5.32 -3.57
CA GLN A 27 13.65 -6.76 -3.45
C GLN A 27 12.51 -7.26 -4.35
N CYS A 28 11.41 -6.53 -4.44
CA CYS A 28 10.30 -6.87 -5.33
C CYS A 28 10.74 -6.90 -6.79
N VAL A 29 11.53 -5.92 -7.22
CA VAL A 29 12.03 -5.85 -8.59
C VAL A 29 12.96 -7.02 -8.90
N GLN A 30 13.81 -7.40 -7.94
CA GLN A 30 14.67 -8.58 -8.10
C GLN A 30 13.85 -9.86 -8.28
N LEU A 31 12.79 -10.03 -7.48
CA LEU A 31 11.90 -11.19 -7.59
C LEU A 31 11.17 -11.21 -8.93
N GLN A 32 10.73 -10.05 -9.41
CA GLN A 32 10.07 -9.95 -10.71
C GLN A 32 11.02 -10.33 -11.85
N LYS A 33 12.25 -9.85 -11.81
CA LYS A 33 13.27 -10.19 -12.82
C LYS A 33 13.62 -11.67 -12.81
N ALA A 34 13.46 -12.33 -11.68
CA ALA A 34 13.66 -13.79 -11.55
C ALA A 34 12.47 -14.60 -12.08
N GLY A 35 11.44 -13.94 -12.64
CA GLY A 35 10.29 -14.60 -13.25
C GLY A 35 9.06 -14.69 -12.37
N ASN A 36 9.06 -14.04 -11.21
CA ASN A 36 7.91 -14.05 -10.30
C ASN A 36 6.93 -12.93 -10.64
N ARG A 37 5.64 -13.20 -10.45
CA ARG A 37 4.61 -12.18 -10.48
C ARG A 37 4.40 -11.67 -9.06
N ILE A 38 4.40 -10.34 -8.90
CA ILE A 38 4.32 -9.72 -7.59
C ILE A 38 2.94 -9.08 -7.39
N VAL A 39 2.28 -9.50 -6.33
CA VAL A 39 1.10 -8.82 -5.79
C VAL A 39 1.45 -8.33 -4.40
N LEU A 40 1.35 -7.03 -4.21
CA LEU A 40 1.73 -6.37 -2.97
C LEU A 40 0.48 -5.93 -2.23
N VAL A 41 0.31 -6.42 -1.02
CA VAL A 41 -0.79 -6.03 -0.14
C VAL A 41 -0.22 -5.09 0.91
N SER A 42 -0.57 -3.82 0.81
CA SER A 42 0.08 -2.78 1.61
C SER A 42 -0.90 -2.17 2.62
N SER A 43 -0.47 -2.07 3.85
CA SER A 43 -1.05 -1.18 4.86
C SER A 43 -0.41 0.20 4.75
N GLY A 44 -0.77 1.11 5.64
CA GLY A 44 -0.10 2.40 5.78
C GLY A 44 -0.92 3.60 5.32
N ALA A 45 -2.14 3.41 4.85
CA ALA A 45 -2.98 4.53 4.38
C ALA A 45 -3.28 5.54 5.50
N VAL A 46 -3.59 5.06 6.70
CA VAL A 46 -3.86 5.96 7.85
C VAL A 46 -2.62 6.76 8.21
N ALA A 47 -1.46 6.12 8.27
CA ALA A 47 -0.20 6.79 8.55
C ALA A 47 0.14 7.84 7.48
N ALA A 48 -0.09 7.51 6.21
CA ALA A 48 0.09 8.46 5.12
C ALA A 48 -0.85 9.67 5.26
N GLY A 49 -2.08 9.43 5.69
CA GLY A 49 -3.03 10.50 5.96
C GLY A 49 -2.59 11.40 7.10
N ARG A 50 -2.09 10.82 8.20
CA ARG A 50 -1.54 11.60 9.32
C ARG A 50 -0.38 12.48 8.86
N GLU A 51 0.51 11.93 8.06
CA GLU A 51 1.65 12.66 7.51
C GLU A 51 1.19 13.87 6.70
N LEU A 52 0.23 13.68 5.80
CA LEU A 52 -0.30 14.76 4.97
C LEU A 52 -0.95 15.88 5.78
N LEU A 53 -1.65 15.53 6.85
CA LEU A 53 -2.34 16.50 7.69
C LEU A 53 -1.50 17.01 8.86
N GLY A 54 -0.26 16.53 9.01
CA GLY A 54 0.60 16.92 10.12
C GLY A 54 0.08 16.46 11.47
N ARG A 55 -0.66 15.36 11.53
CA ARG A 55 -1.23 14.84 12.78
C ARG A 55 -0.36 13.77 13.40
N SER A 56 -0.28 13.78 14.73
CA SER A 56 0.36 12.70 15.48
C SER A 56 -0.58 11.50 15.63
N ALA A 57 -0.01 10.30 15.71
CA ALA A 57 -0.77 9.11 16.03
C ALA A 57 -1.35 9.23 17.43
N GLY A 58 -2.59 8.83 17.62
CA GLY A 58 -3.26 8.92 18.92
C GLY A 58 -4.75 8.73 18.82
N ASN A 59 -5.48 9.42 19.62
CA ASN A 59 -6.89 9.21 19.97
C ASN A 59 -7.89 9.48 18.84
N GLU A 60 -7.67 8.92 17.64
CA GLU A 60 -8.64 9.08 16.56
C GLU A 60 -9.85 8.17 16.76
N THR A 61 -11.03 8.71 16.46
CA THR A 61 -12.25 7.91 16.34
C THR A 61 -12.17 7.03 15.09
N LEU A 62 -13.09 6.05 14.98
CA LEU A 62 -13.17 5.23 13.77
C LEU A 62 -13.42 6.11 12.53
N ALA A 63 -14.32 7.09 12.63
CA ALA A 63 -14.61 7.99 11.51
C ALA A 63 -13.37 8.79 11.10
N GLN A 64 -12.59 9.27 12.07
CA GLN A 64 -11.34 9.98 11.80
C GLN A 64 -10.31 9.08 11.13
N LYS A 65 -10.18 7.82 11.56
CA LYS A 65 -9.28 6.85 10.92
C LYS A 65 -9.71 6.55 9.49
N GLN A 66 -11.01 6.42 9.24
CA GLN A 66 -11.53 6.22 7.89
C GLN A 66 -11.23 7.42 6.98
N MET A 67 -11.38 8.63 7.51
CA MET A 67 -11.01 9.85 6.79
C MET A 67 -9.52 9.87 6.46
N LEU A 68 -8.67 9.56 7.44
CA LEU A 68 -7.21 9.53 7.25
C LEU A 68 -6.82 8.47 6.22
N ALA A 69 -7.46 7.30 6.26
CA ALA A 69 -7.21 6.25 5.28
C ALA A 69 -7.59 6.69 3.87
N ALA A 70 -8.72 7.37 3.72
CA ALA A 70 -9.19 7.86 2.43
C ALA A 70 -8.22 8.91 1.85
N ILE A 71 -7.78 9.85 2.68
CA ILE A 71 -6.80 10.87 2.28
C ILE A 71 -5.45 10.24 1.97
N GLY A 72 -5.02 9.32 2.82
CA GLY A 72 -3.68 8.70 2.72
C GLY A 72 -3.57 7.64 1.65
N GLN A 73 -4.67 7.07 1.17
CA GLN A 73 -4.63 5.98 0.19
C GLN A 73 -3.97 6.42 -1.11
N SER A 74 -4.34 7.57 -1.64
CA SER A 74 -3.73 8.08 -2.88
C SER A 74 -2.24 8.40 -2.67
N GLN A 75 -1.88 8.92 -1.52
CA GLN A 75 -0.47 9.18 -1.19
C GLN A 75 0.33 7.89 -1.09
N LEU A 76 -0.24 6.86 -0.47
CA LEU A 76 0.40 5.54 -0.36
C LEU A 76 0.66 4.94 -1.74
N VAL A 77 -0.35 4.91 -2.59
CA VAL A 77 -0.23 4.36 -3.95
C VAL A 77 0.75 5.18 -4.78
N HIS A 78 0.66 6.51 -4.69
CA HIS A 78 1.60 7.40 -5.39
C HIS A 78 3.06 7.13 -4.96
N THR A 79 3.28 6.91 -3.67
CA THR A 79 4.61 6.59 -3.17
C THR A 79 5.13 5.29 -3.77
N TRP A 80 4.32 4.24 -3.77
CA TRP A 80 4.69 2.97 -4.42
C TRP A 80 4.98 3.17 -5.91
N GLN A 81 4.12 3.88 -6.62
CA GLN A 81 4.30 4.16 -8.05
C GLN A 81 5.62 4.88 -8.32
N THR A 82 5.92 5.90 -7.53
CA THR A 82 7.14 6.68 -7.67
C THR A 82 8.39 5.83 -7.46
N LEU A 83 8.39 4.98 -6.44
CA LEU A 83 9.53 4.14 -6.11
C LEU A 83 9.74 3.04 -7.16
N PHE A 84 8.68 2.41 -7.63
CA PHE A 84 8.80 1.40 -8.69
C PHE A 84 9.19 2.03 -10.03
N ALA A 85 8.80 3.28 -10.28
CA ALA A 85 9.18 4.00 -11.49
C ALA A 85 10.69 4.19 -11.61
N LEU A 86 11.42 4.20 -10.50
CA LEU A 86 12.88 4.25 -10.51
C LEU A 86 13.49 3.04 -11.25
N TYR A 87 12.78 1.94 -11.30
CA TYR A 87 13.19 0.70 -11.99
C TYR A 87 12.41 0.49 -13.29
N ASN A 88 11.66 1.48 -13.77
CA ASN A 88 10.81 1.40 -14.95
C ASN A 88 9.74 0.30 -14.83
N VAL A 89 9.24 0.08 -13.62
CA VAL A 89 8.18 -0.90 -13.35
C VAL A 89 6.87 -0.18 -13.11
N PRO A 90 5.85 -0.37 -13.97
CA PRO A 90 4.54 0.21 -13.73
C PRO A 90 3.80 -0.51 -12.62
N VAL A 91 2.96 0.22 -11.89
CA VAL A 91 2.17 -0.31 -10.79
C VAL A 91 0.70 -0.02 -11.06
N GLY A 92 -0.13 -1.05 -11.01
CA GLY A 92 -1.58 -0.91 -11.02
C GLY A 92 -2.15 -1.14 -9.63
N GLN A 93 -3.26 -0.51 -9.34
CA GLN A 93 -3.95 -0.70 -8.06
C GLN A 93 -5.21 -1.54 -8.25
N LEU A 94 -5.36 -2.54 -7.38
CA LEU A 94 -6.61 -3.29 -7.25
C LEU A 94 -7.33 -2.81 -5.99
N LEU A 95 -8.58 -2.42 -6.17
CA LEU A 95 -9.46 -2.05 -5.06
C LEU A 95 -10.44 -3.20 -4.84
N LEU A 96 -10.28 -3.88 -3.69
CA LEU A 96 -11.09 -5.03 -3.34
C LEU A 96 -11.98 -4.69 -2.16
N THR A 97 -13.26 -5.03 -2.27
CA THR A 97 -14.20 -4.99 -1.17
C THR A 97 -14.54 -6.43 -0.75
N ARG A 98 -15.19 -6.56 0.40
CA ARG A 98 -15.69 -7.87 0.83
C ARG A 98 -16.67 -8.43 -0.20
N ALA A 99 -17.49 -7.58 -0.82
CA ALA A 99 -18.42 -8.00 -1.87
C ALA A 99 -17.69 -8.59 -3.08
N ASP A 100 -16.53 -8.04 -3.44
CA ASP A 100 -15.70 -8.56 -4.53
C ASP A 100 -15.15 -9.95 -4.21
N LEU A 101 -14.82 -10.21 -2.96
CA LEU A 101 -14.32 -11.51 -2.52
C LEU A 101 -15.45 -12.54 -2.42
N ASP A 102 -16.65 -12.11 -2.07
CA ASP A 102 -17.82 -12.97 -1.94
C ASP A 102 -18.42 -13.32 -3.32
N ASP A 103 -18.23 -12.47 -4.32
CA ASP A 103 -18.65 -12.71 -5.69
C ASP A 103 -17.57 -13.52 -6.42
N ARG A 104 -17.90 -14.76 -6.82
CA ARG A 104 -16.92 -15.68 -7.41
C ARG A 104 -16.33 -15.13 -8.70
N GLU A 105 -17.12 -14.50 -9.54
CA GLU A 105 -16.65 -13.94 -10.81
C GLU A 105 -15.66 -12.80 -10.58
N ARG A 106 -16.00 -11.87 -9.69
CA ARG A 106 -15.10 -10.76 -9.32
C ARG A 106 -13.82 -11.26 -8.68
N TYR A 107 -13.93 -12.27 -7.83
CA TYR A 107 -12.77 -12.89 -7.19
C TYR A 107 -11.82 -13.49 -8.23
N LEU A 108 -12.36 -14.23 -9.21
CA LEU A 108 -11.55 -14.82 -10.27
C LEU A 108 -10.89 -13.74 -11.13
N ASN A 109 -11.61 -12.67 -11.47
CA ASN A 109 -11.05 -11.56 -12.23
C ASN A 109 -9.92 -10.85 -11.48
N ALA A 110 -10.03 -10.72 -10.16
CA ALA A 110 -8.96 -10.14 -9.34
C ALA A 110 -7.73 -11.03 -9.26
N ARG A 111 -7.90 -12.35 -9.38
CA ARG A 111 -6.78 -13.32 -9.37
C ARG A 111 -6.02 -13.37 -10.68
N ILE A 112 -6.62 -12.95 -11.76
CA ILE A 112 -6.03 -12.98 -13.10
C ILE A 112 -5.63 -11.54 -13.47
N PRO A 113 -4.43 -11.10 -13.10
CA PRO A 113 -3.97 -9.74 -13.40
C PRO A 113 -3.75 -9.52 -14.90
#